data_882e1b110efa1eeaec2380ddc7816263
#
_entry.id   882e1b110efa1eeaec2380ddc7816263
#
_cell.length_a   1.000
_cell.length_b   1.000
_cell.length_c   1.000
_cell.angle_alpha   90.00
_cell.angle_beta   90.00
_cell.angle_gamma   90.00
#
_symmetry.space_group_name_H-M   'P 1'
#
loop_
_entity.id
_entity.type
_entity.pdbx_description
1 polymer ?
#
loop_
_entity_poly.entity_id
_entity_poly.type
_entity_poly.pdbx_seq_one_letter_code
_entity_poly.pdbx_strand_id
1 'polypeptide(L)'
;MRSPWPFVPAGESGKRITSLLPHLQQHVDRIAFVHSLSSKSNTHGPGCIFMNTGHVAEGFPAAGAWLSYALGSENQNLPTYVAIPDIRGEPPNGKANWAGGFLPAQHQGIMLSAHRPIRNLQRPADIDTHAETGARDFRQLLNARHAALRSENSELAARMAAYEMAARMQLSAPEVADLTSESSTTHTLYGTDHPNQLLAAYARNCMLARRLLERDVRYVNLYCSSRASGVDGLLNWDAHKTLKLDYERHCPVFDQPTAALISDLAQRGMLDDTLVLWTTEFGRMPTHQASTSGRDHNPDGFTCWMLGAGVRGGTSYGATDPFGRRSEVDPATVWDFYATVLHLLGLDHEQLTYYHNGLNRRLTDVHGHVIRQIIS
;
A
#
# COMPACT_ATOMS: atom_id res chain seq x y z
N MET A 1 24.47 -17.02 6.11
CA MET A 1 24.70 -17.40 4.69
C MET A 1 24.65 -16.15 3.83
N ARG A 2 25.45 -16.11 2.75
CA ARG A 2 25.39 -14.99 1.80
C ARG A 2 24.11 -15.07 0.98
N SER A 3 23.69 -13.91 0.44
CA SER A 3 22.63 -13.87 -0.58
C SER A 3 23.03 -14.75 -1.79
N PRO A 4 22.10 -15.53 -2.37
CA PRO A 4 22.36 -16.28 -3.61
C PRO A 4 22.63 -15.36 -4.83
N TRP A 5 22.25 -14.11 -4.75
CA TRP A 5 22.41 -13.12 -5.82
C TRP A 5 23.38 -12.02 -5.38
N PRO A 6 24.18 -11.48 -6.33
CA PRO A 6 25.03 -10.35 -6.02
C PRO A 6 24.21 -9.10 -5.71
N PHE A 7 24.74 -8.29 -4.80
CA PHE A 7 24.31 -6.91 -4.62
C PHE A 7 25.30 -6.01 -5.35
N VAL A 8 24.82 -5.26 -6.29
CA VAL A 8 25.64 -4.38 -7.14
C VAL A 8 25.47 -2.92 -6.74
N PRO A 9 26.52 -2.10 -6.78
CA PRO A 9 26.38 -0.65 -6.61
C PRO A 9 25.62 -0.10 -7.82
N ALA A 10 24.71 0.82 -7.57
CA ALA A 10 23.90 1.45 -8.61
C ALA A 10 23.77 2.96 -8.32
N GLY A 11 23.44 3.73 -9.37
CA GLY A 11 23.33 5.17 -9.32
C GLY A 11 24.63 5.90 -8.95
N GLU A 12 24.53 7.20 -8.77
CA GLU A 12 25.64 8.06 -8.33
C GLU A 12 25.92 7.87 -6.80
N SER A 13 24.89 7.57 -6.02
CA SER A 13 25.00 7.27 -4.60
C SER A 13 25.74 5.97 -4.29
N GLY A 14 25.93 5.09 -5.29
CA GLY A 14 26.58 3.80 -5.12
C GLY A 14 25.84 2.83 -4.21
N LYS A 15 24.54 3.04 -3.95
CA LYS A 15 23.74 2.14 -3.11
C LYS A 15 23.71 0.76 -3.70
N ARG A 16 23.86 -0.24 -2.82
CA ARG A 16 23.88 -1.64 -3.24
C ARG A 16 22.47 -2.21 -3.23
N ILE A 17 22.04 -2.69 -4.37
CA ILE A 17 20.75 -3.36 -4.56
C ILE A 17 20.96 -4.71 -5.24
N THR A 18 20.06 -5.65 -5.05
CA THR A 18 20.16 -6.98 -5.65
C THR A 18 20.11 -6.93 -7.18
N SER A 19 20.88 -7.80 -7.83
CA SER A 19 20.84 -7.97 -9.30
C SER A 19 19.50 -8.49 -9.83
N LEU A 20 18.60 -8.93 -8.95
CA LEU A 20 17.24 -9.36 -9.33
C LEU A 20 16.30 -8.20 -9.68
N LEU A 21 16.70 -6.96 -9.41
CA LEU A 21 15.87 -5.76 -9.59
C LEU A 21 16.54 -4.73 -10.51
N PRO A 22 16.85 -5.10 -11.79
CA PRO A 22 17.62 -4.25 -12.70
C PRO A 22 16.91 -2.95 -13.09
N HIS A 23 15.58 -2.91 -13.10
CA HIS A 23 14.82 -1.69 -13.38
C HIS A 23 14.84 -0.74 -12.17
N LEU A 24 14.62 -1.25 -10.96
CA LEU A 24 14.65 -0.46 -9.74
C LEU A 24 16.05 0.10 -9.44
N GLN A 25 17.13 -0.54 -9.89
CA GLN A 25 18.50 -0.01 -9.80
C GLN A 25 18.64 1.40 -10.38
N GLN A 26 17.83 1.76 -11.38
CA GLN A 26 17.84 3.09 -12.00
C GLN A 26 17.31 4.19 -11.09
N HIS A 27 16.66 3.84 -9.99
CA HIS A 27 16.02 4.77 -9.06
C HIS A 27 16.66 4.85 -7.68
N VAL A 28 17.80 4.16 -7.45
CA VAL A 28 18.40 4.08 -6.10
C VAL A 28 18.80 5.45 -5.53
N ASP A 29 19.12 6.41 -6.39
CA ASP A 29 19.47 7.78 -5.98
C ASP A 29 18.27 8.59 -5.48
N ARG A 30 17.04 8.10 -5.72
CA ARG A 30 15.80 8.67 -5.21
C ARG A 30 15.33 7.98 -3.93
N ILE A 31 15.87 6.81 -3.60
CA ILE A 31 15.39 5.93 -2.52
C ILE A 31 16.14 6.22 -1.23
N ALA A 32 15.41 6.34 -0.13
CA ALA A 32 15.92 6.22 1.23
C ALA A 32 15.62 4.82 1.76
N PHE A 33 16.65 4.06 2.08
CA PHE A 33 16.53 2.70 2.61
C PHE A 33 16.56 2.73 4.15
N VAL A 34 15.61 2.05 4.79
CA VAL A 34 15.59 1.80 6.23
C VAL A 34 15.92 0.33 6.43
N HIS A 35 17.16 0.02 6.79
CA HIS A 35 17.69 -1.35 6.88
C HIS A 35 17.48 -2.02 8.23
N SER A 36 17.09 -1.26 9.24
CA SER A 36 17.00 -1.68 10.63
C SER A 36 15.57 -1.81 11.13
N LEU A 37 14.60 -2.03 10.22
CA LEU A 37 13.21 -2.16 10.63
C LEU A 37 12.98 -3.48 11.37
N SER A 38 12.12 -3.44 12.39
CA SER A 38 11.67 -4.63 13.13
C SER A 38 10.15 -4.67 13.26
N SER A 39 9.62 -5.88 13.35
CA SER A 39 8.19 -6.16 13.48
C SER A 39 7.88 -6.87 14.79
N LYS A 40 6.64 -6.80 15.25
CA LYS A 40 6.17 -7.49 16.47
C LYS A 40 5.67 -8.90 16.21
N SER A 41 5.69 -9.37 14.95
CA SER A 41 5.21 -10.69 14.59
C SER A 41 6.10 -11.34 13.53
N ASN A 42 6.31 -12.64 13.69
CA ASN A 42 6.91 -13.51 12.68
C ASN A 42 5.85 -14.32 11.91
N THR A 43 4.58 -13.96 12.01
CA THR A 43 3.46 -14.65 11.35
C THR A 43 2.77 -13.67 10.41
N HIS A 44 2.50 -14.08 9.16
CA HIS A 44 1.98 -13.20 8.10
C HIS A 44 0.72 -12.43 8.50
N GLY A 45 -0.29 -13.07 9.07
CA GLY A 45 -1.54 -12.40 9.44
C GLY A 45 -1.31 -11.21 10.38
N PRO A 46 -0.84 -11.44 11.62
CA PRO A 46 -0.54 -10.36 12.55
C PRO A 46 0.55 -9.40 12.06
N GLY A 47 1.54 -9.88 11.28
CA GLY A 47 2.58 -9.03 10.68
C GLY A 47 2.04 -8.05 9.66
N CYS A 48 1.19 -8.52 8.73
CA CYS A 48 0.52 -7.66 7.75
C CYS A 48 -0.38 -6.63 8.43
N ILE A 49 -1.17 -7.06 9.43
CA ILE A 49 -1.99 -6.12 10.21
C ILE A 49 -1.11 -5.09 10.92
N PHE A 50 -0.02 -5.52 11.56
CA PHE A 50 0.91 -4.59 12.23
C PHE A 50 1.52 -3.58 11.25
N MET A 51 1.97 -4.05 10.07
CA MET A 51 2.52 -3.16 9.05
C MET A 51 1.50 -2.16 8.52
N ASN A 52 0.22 -2.50 8.43
CA ASN A 52 -0.81 -1.61 7.91
C ASN A 52 -1.47 -0.72 8.97
N THR A 53 -1.47 -1.12 10.25
CA THR A 53 -2.27 -0.45 11.30
C THR A 53 -1.47 0.02 12.52
N GLY A 54 -0.20 -0.39 12.65
CA GLY A 54 0.59 -0.19 13.88
C GLY A 54 0.22 -1.10 15.04
N HIS A 55 -0.69 -2.08 14.84
CA HIS A 55 -1.15 -3.02 15.86
C HIS A 55 -1.20 -4.44 15.30
N VAL A 56 -0.88 -5.45 16.13
CA VAL A 56 -0.90 -6.87 15.69
C VAL A 56 -2.30 -7.47 15.67
N ALA A 57 -3.26 -6.82 16.27
CA ALA A 57 -4.66 -7.26 16.33
C ALA A 57 -5.52 -6.50 15.30
N GLU A 58 -6.55 -7.17 14.79
CA GLU A 58 -7.57 -6.54 13.95
C GLU A 58 -8.44 -5.55 14.76
N GLY A 59 -9.13 -4.67 14.06
CA GLY A 59 -10.02 -3.66 14.65
C GLY A 59 -9.41 -2.26 14.77
N PHE A 60 -8.13 -2.11 14.46
CA PHE A 60 -7.46 -0.81 14.39
C PHE A 60 -7.48 -0.24 12.97
N PRO A 61 -7.54 1.11 12.83
CA PRO A 61 -7.55 1.75 11.53
C PRO A 61 -6.23 1.56 10.78
N ALA A 62 -6.31 1.26 9.49
CA ALA A 62 -5.14 1.24 8.61
C ALA A 62 -4.57 2.65 8.42
N ALA A 63 -3.29 2.75 8.07
CA ALA A 63 -2.60 4.03 7.81
C ALA A 63 -3.35 4.91 6.82
N GLY A 64 -3.86 4.34 5.72
CA GLY A 64 -4.68 5.08 4.76
C GLY A 64 -6.00 5.61 5.35
N ALA A 65 -6.58 4.91 6.34
CA ALA A 65 -7.76 5.41 7.06
C ALA A 65 -7.42 6.61 7.95
N TRP A 66 -6.27 6.58 8.63
CA TRP A 66 -5.77 7.71 9.40
C TRP A 66 -5.49 8.92 8.51
N LEU A 67 -4.88 8.72 7.33
CA LEU A 67 -4.65 9.81 6.37
C LEU A 67 -5.95 10.35 5.80
N SER A 68 -6.92 9.50 5.49
CA SER A 68 -8.27 9.94 5.10
C SER A 68 -8.94 10.76 6.19
N TYR A 69 -8.78 10.40 7.46
CA TYR A 69 -9.32 11.13 8.61
C TYR A 69 -8.64 12.48 8.79
N ALA A 70 -7.32 12.54 8.68
CA ALA A 70 -6.54 13.75 8.93
C ALA A 70 -6.65 14.77 7.80
N LEU A 71 -6.54 14.32 6.54
CA LEU A 71 -6.40 15.18 5.36
C LEU A 71 -7.70 15.35 4.56
N GLY A 72 -8.69 14.51 4.80
CA GLY A 72 -9.91 14.51 4.00
C GLY A 72 -9.68 14.15 2.53
N SER A 73 -10.62 14.53 1.66
CA SER A 73 -10.56 14.31 0.21
C SER A 73 -10.62 15.61 -0.55
N GLU A 74 -9.78 15.77 -1.55
CA GLU A 74 -9.89 16.84 -2.56
C GLU A 74 -10.78 16.40 -3.72
N ASN A 75 -10.97 15.11 -3.90
CA ASN A 75 -11.85 14.53 -4.90
C ASN A 75 -13.20 14.12 -4.28
N GLN A 76 -14.30 14.57 -4.89
CA GLN A 76 -15.65 14.23 -4.44
C GLN A 76 -16.22 12.96 -5.09
N ASN A 77 -15.58 12.44 -6.14
CA ASN A 77 -16.10 11.37 -6.97
C ASN A 77 -15.36 10.03 -6.79
N LEU A 78 -14.21 10.04 -6.12
CA LEU A 78 -13.40 8.88 -5.81
C LEU A 78 -13.15 8.79 -4.30
N PRO A 79 -12.93 7.58 -3.76
CA PRO A 79 -12.60 7.42 -2.35
C PRO A 79 -11.23 8.01 -2.05
N THR A 80 -11.05 8.52 -0.85
CA THR A 80 -9.77 9.05 -0.36
C THR A 80 -8.69 7.95 -0.24
N TYR A 81 -9.14 6.73 0.07
CA TYR A 81 -8.28 5.57 0.28
C TYR A 81 -8.70 4.38 -0.59
N VAL A 82 -7.78 3.88 -1.40
CA VAL A 82 -7.98 2.72 -2.28
C VAL A 82 -6.99 1.61 -1.95
N ALA A 83 -7.47 0.38 -1.90
CA ALA A 83 -6.66 -0.83 -1.83
C ALA A 83 -6.75 -1.59 -3.17
N ILE A 84 -5.61 -1.95 -3.75
CA ILE A 84 -5.51 -2.70 -5.00
C ILE A 84 -4.85 -4.05 -4.71
N PRO A 85 -5.63 -5.12 -4.51
CA PRO A 85 -5.09 -6.47 -4.32
C PRO A 85 -4.40 -7.00 -5.57
N ASP A 86 -3.50 -7.95 -5.35
CA ASP A 86 -2.86 -8.71 -6.43
C ASP A 86 -3.89 -9.61 -7.14
N ILE A 87 -3.64 -9.91 -8.42
CA ILE A 87 -4.49 -10.85 -9.19
C ILE A 87 -4.51 -12.25 -8.57
N ARG A 88 -3.44 -12.62 -7.88
CA ARG A 88 -3.30 -13.89 -7.15
C ARG A 88 -4.22 -13.98 -5.93
N GLY A 89 -4.73 -12.87 -5.43
CA GLY A 89 -5.67 -12.80 -4.30
C GLY A 89 -5.35 -11.67 -3.31
N GLU A 90 -6.12 -11.64 -2.23
CA GLU A 90 -5.94 -10.69 -1.14
C GLU A 90 -4.75 -11.10 -0.24
N PRO A 91 -4.12 -10.15 0.46
CA PRO A 91 -3.10 -10.45 1.47
C PRO A 91 -3.70 -11.22 2.67
N PRO A 92 -2.88 -11.78 3.56
CA PRO A 92 -3.35 -12.34 4.82
C PRO A 92 -4.27 -11.36 5.57
N ASN A 93 -5.36 -11.86 6.18
CA ASN A 93 -6.42 -11.07 6.82
C ASN A 93 -7.27 -10.18 5.88
N GLY A 94 -7.04 -10.24 4.57
CA GLY A 94 -7.88 -9.60 3.55
C GLY A 94 -8.18 -8.14 3.87
N LYS A 95 -9.46 -7.78 3.89
CA LYS A 95 -9.93 -6.40 4.09
C LYS A 95 -9.55 -5.76 5.43
N ALA A 96 -9.13 -6.53 6.43
CA ALA A 96 -8.66 -5.95 7.69
C ALA A 96 -7.42 -5.07 7.50
N ASN A 97 -6.61 -5.32 6.46
CA ASN A 97 -5.45 -4.51 6.12
C ASN A 97 -5.76 -3.09 5.62
N TRP A 98 -7.00 -2.81 5.22
CA TRP A 98 -7.45 -1.47 4.79
C TRP A 98 -8.75 -1.04 5.47
N ALA A 99 -9.02 -1.60 6.65
CA ALA A 99 -10.18 -1.27 7.43
C ALA A 99 -10.10 0.12 8.05
N GLY A 100 -11.27 0.76 8.24
CA GLY A 100 -11.42 1.99 9.01
C GLY A 100 -11.25 1.77 10.52
N GLY A 101 -11.31 0.52 11.00
CA GLY A 101 -11.24 0.19 12.41
C GLY A 101 -12.31 0.93 13.23
N PHE A 102 -11.88 1.61 14.27
CA PHE A 102 -12.76 2.45 15.10
C PHE A 102 -12.98 3.86 14.54
N LEU A 103 -12.30 4.27 13.48
CA LEU A 103 -12.61 5.54 12.79
C LEU A 103 -13.96 5.41 12.05
N PRO A 104 -14.64 6.55 11.78
CA PRO A 104 -15.88 6.54 11.00
C PRO A 104 -15.71 5.78 9.68
N ALA A 105 -16.72 5.00 9.30
CA ALA A 105 -16.65 4.07 8.16
C ALA A 105 -16.34 4.73 6.80
N GLN A 106 -16.54 6.05 6.68
CA GLN A 106 -16.18 6.82 5.49
C GLN A 106 -14.67 6.85 5.20
N HIS A 107 -13.83 6.56 6.20
CA HIS A 107 -12.37 6.53 6.07
C HIS A 107 -11.84 5.14 5.71
N GLN A 108 -12.70 4.13 5.60
CA GLN A 108 -12.31 2.79 5.20
C GLN A 108 -11.81 2.77 3.76
N GLY A 109 -10.75 1.99 3.51
CA GLY A 109 -10.25 1.75 2.16
C GLY A 109 -11.27 0.99 1.29
N ILE A 110 -11.40 1.41 0.04
CA ILE A 110 -12.25 0.76 -0.97
C ILE A 110 -11.36 -0.05 -1.90
N MET A 111 -11.75 -1.31 -2.11
CA MET A 111 -11.03 -2.20 -3.00
C MET A 111 -11.34 -1.88 -4.46
N LEU A 112 -10.31 -1.59 -5.26
CA LEU A 112 -10.36 -1.50 -6.72
C LEU A 112 -9.41 -2.53 -7.35
N SER A 113 -9.59 -2.82 -8.62
CA SER A 113 -8.71 -3.72 -9.36
C SER A 113 -8.78 -3.39 -10.85
N ALA A 114 -7.63 -3.35 -11.52
CA ALA A 114 -7.56 -3.22 -12.97
C ALA A 114 -8.10 -4.45 -13.74
N HIS A 115 -8.30 -5.58 -13.04
CA HIS A 115 -8.73 -6.86 -13.66
C HIS A 115 -10.18 -7.23 -13.38
N ARG A 116 -10.80 -6.61 -12.39
CA ARG A 116 -12.17 -6.90 -11.98
C ARG A 116 -12.95 -5.60 -11.97
N PRO A 117 -13.88 -5.42 -12.89
CA PRO A 117 -14.81 -4.29 -12.83
C PRO A 117 -15.46 -4.25 -11.45
N ILE A 118 -15.64 -3.06 -10.90
CA ILE A 118 -16.38 -2.90 -9.65
C ILE A 118 -17.80 -3.43 -9.90
N ARG A 119 -18.19 -4.42 -9.11
CA ARG A 119 -19.54 -5.02 -9.25
C ARG A 119 -20.59 -3.93 -9.03
N ASN A 120 -21.67 -4.00 -9.84
CA ASN A 120 -22.82 -3.10 -9.73
C ASN A 120 -22.54 -1.61 -9.97
N LEU A 121 -21.43 -1.26 -10.63
CA LEU A 121 -21.18 0.12 -11.06
C LEU A 121 -22.01 0.49 -12.29
N GLN A 122 -22.28 -0.47 -13.18
CA GLN A 122 -23.11 -0.21 -14.36
C GLN A 122 -24.57 -0.24 -13.98
N ARG A 123 -25.30 0.76 -14.47
CA ARG A 123 -26.75 0.79 -14.36
C ARG A 123 -27.35 -0.43 -15.09
N PRO A 124 -28.33 -1.14 -14.49
CA PRO A 124 -29.11 -2.15 -15.19
C PRO A 124 -29.72 -1.58 -16.48
N ALA A 125 -29.71 -2.36 -17.55
CA ALA A 125 -30.17 -1.89 -18.88
C ALA A 125 -31.69 -1.55 -18.94
N ASP A 126 -32.45 -2.08 -18.03
CA ASP A 126 -33.90 -1.88 -17.86
C ASP A 126 -34.26 -0.63 -17.03
N ILE A 127 -33.27 0.05 -16.43
CA ILE A 127 -33.49 1.29 -15.68
C ILE A 127 -32.95 2.46 -16.51
N ASP A 128 -33.78 3.42 -16.87
CA ASP A 128 -33.35 4.64 -17.54
C ASP A 128 -32.73 5.64 -16.58
N THR A 129 -32.06 6.66 -17.12
CA THR A 129 -31.34 7.68 -16.32
C THR A 129 -32.30 8.52 -15.47
N HIS A 130 -33.51 8.77 -15.94
CA HIS A 130 -34.50 9.57 -15.21
C HIS A 130 -35.03 8.79 -14.01
N ALA A 131 -35.38 7.51 -14.20
CA ALA A 131 -35.83 6.62 -13.14
C ALA A 131 -34.73 6.45 -12.05
N GLU A 132 -33.46 6.28 -12.46
CA GLU A 132 -32.33 6.17 -11.54
C GLU A 132 -32.15 7.46 -10.74
N THR A 133 -32.18 8.63 -11.39
CA THR A 133 -32.05 9.93 -10.72
C THR A 133 -33.19 10.14 -9.74
N GLY A 134 -34.44 9.90 -10.15
CA GLY A 134 -35.60 10.02 -9.27
C GLY A 134 -35.54 9.10 -8.06
N ALA A 135 -35.08 7.87 -8.24
CA ALA A 135 -34.88 6.92 -7.14
C ALA A 135 -33.77 7.37 -6.18
N ARG A 136 -32.71 7.97 -6.71
CA ARG A 136 -31.60 8.56 -5.91
C ARG A 136 -32.09 9.73 -5.05
N ASP A 137 -32.79 10.68 -5.69
CA ASP A 137 -33.30 11.88 -5.01
C ASP A 137 -34.29 11.51 -3.91
N PHE A 138 -35.19 10.56 -4.20
CA PHE A 138 -36.15 10.04 -3.22
C PHE A 138 -35.45 9.36 -2.04
N ARG A 139 -34.42 8.55 -2.31
CA ARG A 139 -33.62 7.92 -1.26
C ARG A 139 -32.88 8.95 -0.42
N GLN A 140 -32.32 10.01 -1.03
CA GLN A 140 -31.68 11.09 -0.28
C GLN A 140 -32.67 11.81 0.64
N LEU A 141 -33.90 12.09 0.17
CA LEU A 141 -34.95 12.69 0.97
C LEU A 141 -35.30 11.82 2.19
N LEU A 142 -35.48 10.50 1.98
CA LEU A 142 -35.76 9.55 3.05
C LEU A 142 -34.61 9.47 4.05
N ASN A 143 -33.39 9.40 3.55
CA ASN A 143 -32.18 9.35 4.37
C ASN A 143 -32.01 10.64 5.22
N ALA A 144 -32.20 11.81 4.63
CA ALA A 144 -32.15 13.08 5.34
C ALA A 144 -33.17 13.15 6.49
N ARG A 145 -34.42 12.72 6.25
CA ARG A 145 -35.46 12.65 7.29
C ARG A 145 -35.08 11.66 8.39
N HIS A 146 -34.53 10.50 8.01
CA HIS A 146 -34.13 9.49 8.97
C HIS A 146 -32.93 9.95 9.84
N ALA A 147 -31.95 10.62 9.22
CA ALA A 147 -30.79 11.19 9.90
C ALA A 147 -31.17 12.32 10.88
N ALA A 148 -32.11 13.21 10.48
CA ALA A 148 -32.58 14.30 11.33
C ALA A 148 -33.15 13.82 12.67
N LEU A 149 -33.72 12.62 12.69
CA LEU A 149 -34.25 12.00 13.91
C LEU A 149 -33.17 11.24 14.73
N ARG A 150 -31.94 11.17 14.23
CA ARG A 150 -30.82 10.38 14.78
C ARG A 150 -29.49 11.09 14.61
N SER A 151 -29.43 12.38 14.90
CA SER A 151 -28.25 13.23 14.69
C SER A 151 -26.99 12.72 15.41
N GLU A 152 -27.15 12.00 16.50
CA GLU A 152 -26.04 11.42 17.26
C GLU A 152 -25.49 10.10 16.67
N ASN A 153 -26.13 9.56 15.62
CA ASN A 153 -25.71 8.28 15.05
C ASN A 153 -24.70 8.46 13.91
N SER A 154 -23.42 8.49 14.27
CA SER A 154 -22.30 8.63 13.31
C SER A 154 -22.20 7.46 12.31
N GLU A 155 -22.64 6.24 12.67
CA GLU A 155 -22.65 5.09 11.73
C GLU A 155 -23.69 5.27 10.63
N LEU A 156 -24.85 5.86 10.95
CA LEU A 156 -25.87 6.17 9.96
C LEU A 156 -25.34 7.22 8.96
N ALA A 157 -24.72 8.29 9.46
CA ALA A 157 -24.11 9.31 8.62
C ALA A 157 -23.02 8.72 7.70
N ALA A 158 -22.15 7.86 8.23
CA ALA A 158 -21.11 7.18 7.49
C ALA A 158 -21.68 6.24 6.39
N ARG A 159 -22.76 5.50 6.69
CA ARG A 159 -23.45 4.67 5.68
C ARG A 159 -24.05 5.51 4.56
N MET A 160 -24.69 6.62 4.89
CA MET A 160 -25.25 7.54 3.89
C MET A 160 -24.15 8.08 2.99
N ALA A 161 -23.04 8.56 3.55
CA ALA A 161 -21.89 9.06 2.81
C ALA A 161 -21.27 7.97 1.92
N ALA A 162 -21.20 6.71 2.39
CA ALA A 162 -20.71 5.58 1.61
C ALA A 162 -21.61 5.27 0.38
N TYR A 163 -22.94 5.31 0.53
CA TYR A 163 -23.88 5.13 -0.59
C TYR A 163 -23.80 6.29 -1.59
N GLU A 164 -23.64 7.52 -1.13
CA GLU A 164 -23.46 8.69 -2.01
C GLU A 164 -22.13 8.61 -2.77
N MET A 165 -21.06 8.22 -2.09
CA MET A 165 -19.77 7.98 -2.73
C MET A 165 -19.87 6.87 -3.78
N ALA A 166 -20.51 5.74 -3.47
CA ALA A 166 -20.74 4.65 -4.43
C ALA A 166 -21.48 5.13 -5.66
N ALA A 167 -22.49 6.00 -5.52
CA ALA A 167 -23.22 6.57 -6.64
C ALA A 167 -22.34 7.51 -7.51
N ARG A 168 -21.48 8.32 -6.89
CA ARG A 168 -20.52 9.16 -7.63
C ARG A 168 -19.43 8.32 -8.33
N MET A 169 -18.97 7.26 -7.68
CA MET A 169 -18.00 6.32 -8.26
C MET A 169 -18.53 5.62 -9.52
N GLN A 170 -19.84 5.43 -9.66
CA GLN A 170 -20.43 4.83 -10.87
C GLN A 170 -20.03 5.58 -12.14
N LEU A 171 -19.81 6.88 -12.06
CA LEU A 171 -19.43 7.72 -13.18
C LEU A 171 -17.91 7.79 -13.39
N SER A 172 -17.13 7.86 -12.31
CA SER A 172 -15.69 8.15 -12.34
C SER A 172 -14.79 6.92 -12.32
N ALA A 173 -15.18 5.85 -11.62
CA ALA A 173 -14.34 4.68 -11.48
C ALA A 173 -14.14 3.88 -12.79
N PRO A 174 -15.15 3.76 -13.71
CA PRO A 174 -14.93 3.13 -15.01
C PRO A 174 -13.88 3.86 -15.84
N GLU A 175 -13.91 5.19 -15.86
CA GLU A 175 -12.94 6.03 -16.58
C GLU A 175 -11.51 5.86 -16.03
N VAL A 176 -11.35 5.83 -14.72
CA VAL A 176 -10.05 5.60 -14.08
C VAL A 176 -9.51 4.21 -14.37
N ALA A 177 -10.39 3.20 -14.34
CA ALA A 177 -10.03 1.80 -14.59
C ALA A 177 -9.81 1.46 -16.07
N ASP A 178 -10.26 2.33 -16.99
CA ASP A 178 -10.04 2.16 -18.42
C ASP A 178 -8.61 2.56 -18.80
N LEU A 179 -7.73 1.57 -18.89
CA LEU A 179 -6.33 1.75 -19.25
C LEU A 179 -6.11 1.85 -20.76
N THR A 180 -7.12 1.64 -21.59
CA THR A 180 -6.99 1.65 -23.07
C THR A 180 -6.70 3.04 -23.60
N SER A 181 -6.99 4.08 -22.83
CA SER A 181 -6.68 5.48 -23.15
C SER A 181 -5.20 5.85 -23.00
N GLU A 182 -4.39 4.99 -22.39
CA GLU A 182 -2.94 5.21 -22.22
C GLU A 182 -2.18 4.98 -23.52
N SER A 183 -1.05 5.66 -23.68
CA SER A 183 -0.21 5.52 -24.87
C SER A 183 0.47 4.15 -24.93
N SER A 184 0.79 3.67 -26.14
CA SER A 184 1.57 2.46 -26.32
C SER A 184 2.93 2.53 -25.61
N THR A 185 3.55 3.70 -25.56
CA THR A 185 4.80 3.94 -24.81
C THR A 185 4.59 3.70 -23.33
N THR A 186 3.50 4.20 -22.74
CA THR A 186 3.14 3.96 -21.34
C THR A 186 2.92 2.46 -21.08
N HIS A 187 2.17 1.79 -21.95
CA HIS A 187 1.96 0.34 -21.84
C HIS A 187 3.28 -0.45 -21.88
N THR A 188 4.19 -0.08 -22.77
CA THR A 188 5.54 -0.70 -22.88
C THR A 188 6.37 -0.42 -21.62
N LEU A 189 6.37 0.81 -21.12
CA LEU A 189 7.11 1.20 -19.91
C LEU A 189 6.72 0.32 -18.72
N TYR A 190 5.42 0.19 -18.45
CA TYR A 190 4.92 -0.64 -17.35
C TYR A 190 5.01 -2.14 -17.61
N GLY A 191 4.97 -2.57 -18.86
CA GLY A 191 4.92 -3.99 -19.25
C GLY A 191 3.51 -4.59 -19.15
N THR A 192 2.46 -3.82 -19.45
CA THR A 192 1.05 -4.29 -19.32
C THR A 192 0.70 -5.41 -20.30
N ASP A 193 1.47 -5.57 -21.40
CA ASP A 193 1.31 -6.60 -22.42
C ASP A 193 2.44 -7.65 -22.38
N HIS A 194 3.18 -7.68 -21.27
CA HIS A 194 4.27 -8.63 -21.08
C HIS A 194 3.74 -10.07 -21.07
N PRO A 195 4.48 -11.05 -21.68
CA PRO A 195 4.05 -12.45 -21.75
C PRO A 195 3.92 -13.12 -20.37
N ASN A 196 4.65 -12.65 -19.37
CA ASN A 196 4.40 -13.05 -17.99
C ASN A 196 3.12 -12.39 -17.48
N GLN A 197 2.04 -13.17 -17.36
CA GLN A 197 0.72 -12.70 -17.00
C GLN A 197 0.67 -12.06 -15.59
N LEU A 198 1.51 -12.50 -14.64
CA LEU A 198 1.58 -11.90 -13.31
C LEU A 198 2.22 -10.52 -13.36
N LEU A 199 3.29 -10.35 -14.15
CA LEU A 199 3.92 -9.05 -14.39
C LEU A 199 2.93 -8.10 -15.06
N ALA A 200 2.31 -8.53 -16.16
CA ALA A 200 1.33 -7.72 -16.89
C ALA A 200 0.16 -7.29 -16.00
N ALA A 201 -0.30 -8.18 -15.12
CA ALA A 201 -1.36 -7.90 -14.18
C ALA A 201 -0.93 -6.86 -13.12
N TYR A 202 0.24 -7.04 -12.51
CA TYR A 202 0.76 -6.09 -11.55
C TYR A 202 1.07 -4.73 -12.19
N ALA A 203 1.55 -4.74 -13.44
CA ALA A 203 1.76 -3.52 -14.24
C ALA A 203 0.48 -2.70 -14.42
N ARG A 204 -0.64 -3.36 -14.74
CA ARG A 204 -1.95 -2.68 -14.82
C ARG A 204 -2.40 -2.12 -13.48
N ASN A 205 -2.13 -2.81 -12.38
CA ASN A 205 -2.43 -2.31 -11.04
C ASN A 205 -1.54 -1.09 -10.69
N CYS A 206 -0.26 -1.09 -11.05
CA CYS A 206 0.63 0.07 -10.88
C CYS A 206 0.15 1.27 -11.71
N MET A 207 -0.26 1.05 -12.96
CA MET A 207 -0.81 2.09 -13.83
C MET A 207 -2.15 2.65 -13.27
N LEU A 208 -3.01 1.77 -12.75
CA LEU A 208 -4.24 2.19 -12.06
C LEU A 208 -3.92 3.05 -10.83
N ALA A 209 -2.91 2.67 -10.03
CA ALA A 209 -2.48 3.44 -8.86
C ALA A 209 -2.07 4.88 -9.25
N ARG A 210 -1.26 5.05 -10.32
CA ARG A 210 -0.89 6.37 -10.83
C ARG A 210 -2.12 7.17 -11.27
N ARG A 211 -3.07 6.57 -12.01
CA ARG A 211 -4.29 7.23 -12.46
C ARG A 211 -5.22 7.66 -11.32
N LEU A 212 -5.22 6.91 -10.22
CA LEU A 212 -5.92 7.29 -9.00
C LEU A 212 -5.28 8.51 -8.34
N LEU A 213 -3.94 8.53 -8.26
CA LEU A 213 -3.19 9.68 -7.72
C LEU A 213 -3.40 10.95 -8.56
N GLU A 214 -3.42 10.86 -9.91
CA GLU A 214 -3.76 11.96 -10.80
C GLU A 214 -5.15 12.56 -10.58
N ARG A 215 -6.01 11.83 -9.86
CA ARG A 215 -7.37 12.24 -9.51
C ARG A 215 -7.55 12.44 -8.01
N ASP A 216 -6.48 12.82 -7.34
CA ASP A 216 -6.46 13.25 -5.94
C ASP A 216 -6.93 12.15 -4.95
N VAL A 217 -6.74 10.88 -5.28
CA VAL A 217 -6.83 9.81 -4.29
C VAL A 217 -5.63 9.91 -3.36
N ARG A 218 -5.86 10.14 -2.08
CA ARG A 218 -4.80 10.43 -1.09
C ARG A 218 -3.89 9.26 -0.77
N TYR A 219 -4.45 8.05 -0.75
CA TYR A 219 -3.68 6.86 -0.37
C TYR A 219 -4.08 5.67 -1.21
N VAL A 220 -3.09 5.04 -1.84
CA VAL A 220 -3.27 3.81 -2.61
C VAL A 220 -2.38 2.73 -2.00
N ASN A 221 -3.01 1.68 -1.49
CA ASN A 221 -2.31 0.49 -0.99
C ASN A 221 -2.28 -0.57 -2.08
N LEU A 222 -1.11 -0.80 -2.67
CA LEU A 222 -0.89 -1.70 -3.80
C LEU A 222 -0.18 -2.97 -3.32
N TYR A 223 -0.80 -4.13 -3.53
CA TYR A 223 -0.25 -5.42 -3.11
C TYR A 223 0.40 -6.17 -4.28
N CYS A 224 1.58 -6.76 -4.03
CA CYS A 224 2.32 -7.60 -4.98
C CYS A 224 2.51 -9.00 -4.40
N SER A 225 1.45 -9.62 -3.94
CA SER A 225 1.43 -10.97 -3.37
C SER A 225 0.01 -11.36 -2.98
N SER A 226 -0.18 -12.63 -2.61
CA SER A 226 -1.45 -13.11 -2.06
C SER A 226 -1.23 -13.93 -0.80
N ARG A 227 -2.32 -14.23 -0.09
CA ARG A 227 -2.30 -15.12 1.08
C ARG A 227 -2.24 -16.62 0.71
N ALA A 228 -2.08 -16.99 -0.55
CA ALA A 228 -2.07 -18.38 -0.96
C ALA A 228 -0.99 -19.14 -0.19
N SER A 229 -1.40 -19.84 0.86
CA SER A 229 -0.55 -20.66 1.72
C SER A 229 -0.38 -22.07 1.14
N GLY A 230 0.70 -22.75 1.50
CA GLY A 230 0.93 -24.15 1.17
C GLY A 230 1.50 -24.41 -0.23
N VAL A 231 1.88 -23.38 -0.95
CA VAL A 231 2.44 -23.46 -2.32
C VAL A 231 3.88 -22.94 -2.37
N ASP A 232 4.57 -22.92 -1.25
CA ASP A 232 6.02 -22.75 -1.14
C ASP A 232 6.60 -21.57 -1.95
N GLY A 233 6.06 -20.37 -1.77
CA GLY A 233 6.53 -19.20 -2.49
C GLY A 233 6.10 -19.13 -3.96
N LEU A 234 5.44 -20.14 -4.50
CA LEU A 234 5.04 -20.17 -5.91
C LEU A 234 4.07 -19.04 -6.29
N LEU A 235 3.18 -18.67 -5.36
CA LEU A 235 2.18 -17.61 -5.56
C LEU A 235 2.44 -16.36 -4.71
N ASN A 236 3.43 -16.38 -3.83
CA ASN A 236 3.77 -15.30 -2.91
C ASN A 236 5.27 -15.28 -2.62
N TRP A 237 5.71 -14.39 -1.72
CA TRP A 237 7.12 -14.28 -1.30
C TRP A 237 7.51 -15.21 -0.15
N ASP A 238 6.64 -16.16 0.24
CA ASP A 238 6.81 -17.04 1.39
C ASP A 238 7.71 -18.25 1.07
N ALA A 239 8.97 -18.00 0.79
CA ALA A 239 9.95 -18.93 0.24
C ALA A 239 10.58 -19.82 1.32
N HIS A 240 9.79 -20.70 1.93
CA HIS A 240 10.26 -21.65 2.96
C HIS A 240 11.05 -22.84 2.40
N LYS A 241 10.80 -23.24 1.16
CA LYS A 241 11.43 -24.43 0.56
C LYS A 241 12.47 -24.07 -0.50
N THR A 242 12.24 -23.10 -1.35
CA THR A 242 13.03 -22.82 -2.56
C THR A 242 13.27 -21.33 -2.78
N LEU A 243 14.02 -20.68 -1.87
CA LEU A 243 14.26 -19.22 -1.93
C LEU A 243 14.69 -18.73 -3.31
N LYS A 244 15.67 -19.42 -3.92
CA LYS A 244 16.23 -18.98 -5.19
C LYS A 244 15.19 -19.01 -6.30
N LEU A 245 14.51 -20.12 -6.47
CA LEU A 245 13.51 -20.30 -7.51
C LEU A 245 12.33 -19.32 -7.36
N ASP A 246 11.87 -19.13 -6.11
CA ASP A 246 10.70 -18.30 -5.82
C ASP A 246 11.02 -16.82 -6.08
N TYR A 247 12.18 -16.33 -5.65
CA TYR A 247 12.55 -14.93 -5.87
C TYR A 247 12.85 -14.64 -7.35
N GLU A 248 13.48 -15.56 -8.08
CA GLU A 248 13.67 -15.43 -9.53
C GLU A 248 12.35 -15.37 -10.31
N ARG A 249 11.25 -15.90 -9.74
CA ARG A 249 9.90 -15.78 -10.31
C ARG A 249 9.20 -14.48 -9.94
N HIS A 250 9.37 -14.02 -8.69
CA HIS A 250 8.61 -12.87 -8.18
C HIS A 250 9.28 -11.53 -8.41
N CYS A 251 10.61 -11.45 -8.37
CA CYS A 251 11.33 -10.20 -8.58
C CYS A 251 10.99 -9.53 -9.92
N PRO A 252 10.94 -10.24 -11.07
CA PRO A 252 10.54 -9.61 -12.33
C PRO A 252 9.12 -9.06 -12.32
N VAL A 253 8.19 -9.71 -11.60
CA VAL A 253 6.79 -9.25 -11.47
C VAL A 253 6.72 -7.89 -10.78
N PHE A 254 7.57 -7.69 -9.77
CA PHE A 254 7.65 -6.46 -8.98
C PHE A 254 8.48 -5.38 -9.66
N ASP A 255 9.65 -5.72 -10.21
CA ASP A 255 10.72 -4.80 -10.59
C ASP A 255 10.30 -3.78 -11.66
N GLN A 256 10.02 -4.24 -12.90
CA GLN A 256 9.69 -3.37 -14.02
C GLN A 256 8.46 -2.48 -13.72
N PRO A 257 7.31 -3.01 -13.27
CA PRO A 257 6.13 -2.17 -13.05
C PRO A 257 6.32 -1.13 -11.93
N THR A 258 7.07 -1.48 -10.87
CA THR A 258 7.36 -0.53 -9.78
C THR A 258 8.31 0.57 -10.25
N ALA A 259 9.37 0.24 -10.98
CA ALA A 259 10.27 1.22 -11.57
C ALA A 259 9.55 2.12 -12.58
N ALA A 260 8.63 1.55 -13.36
CA ALA A 260 7.78 2.30 -14.29
C ALA A 260 6.87 3.31 -13.58
N LEU A 261 6.25 2.89 -12.48
CA LEU A 261 5.43 3.79 -11.64
C LEU A 261 6.26 4.98 -11.14
N ILE A 262 7.47 4.74 -10.63
CA ILE A 262 8.36 5.80 -10.17
C ILE A 262 8.77 6.73 -11.31
N SER A 263 9.11 6.16 -12.47
CA SER A 263 9.47 6.93 -13.67
C SER A 263 8.32 7.80 -14.17
N ASP A 264 7.11 7.24 -14.23
CA ASP A 264 5.91 7.93 -14.74
C ASP A 264 5.50 9.07 -13.79
N LEU A 265 5.52 8.85 -12.47
CA LEU A 265 5.28 9.89 -11.47
C LEU A 265 6.31 11.04 -11.62
N ALA A 266 7.60 10.71 -11.80
CA ALA A 266 8.65 11.69 -11.98
C ALA A 266 8.47 12.48 -13.29
N GLN A 267 8.17 11.81 -14.40
CA GLN A 267 7.97 12.46 -15.71
C GLN A 267 6.76 13.39 -15.73
N ARG A 268 5.74 13.09 -14.93
CA ARG A 268 4.53 13.93 -14.77
C ARG A 268 4.68 15.04 -13.76
N GLY A 269 5.84 15.15 -13.08
CA GLY A 269 6.05 16.12 -12.01
C GLY A 269 5.27 15.82 -10.72
N MET A 270 4.75 14.61 -10.58
CA MET A 270 3.95 14.20 -9.41
C MET A 270 4.80 13.69 -8.24
N LEU A 271 6.07 13.36 -8.48
CA LEU A 271 6.90 12.71 -7.46
C LEU A 271 7.26 13.63 -6.29
N ASP A 272 7.28 14.93 -6.51
CA ASP A 272 7.56 15.93 -5.48
C ASP A 272 6.40 16.05 -4.46
N ASP A 273 5.19 15.68 -4.86
CA ASP A 273 3.98 15.71 -4.04
C ASP A 273 3.48 14.29 -3.68
N THR A 274 4.19 13.25 -4.13
CA THR A 274 3.81 11.86 -3.89
C THR A 274 4.89 11.12 -3.10
N LEU A 275 4.51 10.55 -1.98
CA LEU A 275 5.37 9.65 -1.21
C LEU A 275 5.12 8.20 -1.65
N VAL A 276 6.15 7.54 -2.17
CA VAL A 276 6.11 6.12 -2.54
C VAL A 276 6.80 5.30 -1.46
N LEU A 277 6.08 4.34 -0.90
CA LEU A 277 6.54 3.45 0.16
C LEU A 277 6.61 2.01 -0.36
N TRP A 278 7.67 1.32 -0.07
CA TRP A 278 7.73 -0.13 -0.19
C TRP A 278 7.89 -0.75 1.18
N THR A 279 6.99 -1.65 1.51
CA THR A 279 6.92 -2.27 2.82
C THR A 279 6.74 -3.77 2.71
N THR A 280 7.19 -4.47 3.74
CA THR A 280 6.91 -5.87 4.01
C THR A 280 6.68 -6.06 5.50
N GLU A 281 6.00 -7.12 5.90
CA GLU A 281 5.67 -7.38 7.30
C GLU A 281 6.83 -7.90 8.13
N PHE A 282 7.83 -8.51 7.47
CA PHE A 282 9.12 -8.96 8.03
C PHE A 282 10.08 -9.40 6.90
N GLY A 283 11.32 -9.71 7.25
CA GLY A 283 12.32 -10.24 6.34
C GLY A 283 12.43 -11.76 6.36
N ARG A 284 13.58 -12.26 5.89
CA ARG A 284 13.93 -13.68 5.91
C ARG A 284 15.21 -13.89 6.71
N MET A 285 15.24 -14.99 7.48
CA MET A 285 16.41 -15.37 8.27
C MET A 285 17.65 -15.53 7.38
N PRO A 286 18.85 -15.19 7.88
CA PRO A 286 20.10 -15.37 7.14
C PRO A 286 20.54 -16.84 7.07
N THR A 287 19.75 -17.75 7.59
CA THR A 287 19.97 -19.21 7.64
C THR A 287 18.93 -19.95 6.83
N HIS A 288 19.27 -21.16 6.34
CA HIS A 288 18.25 -22.04 5.76
C HIS A 288 17.30 -22.56 6.82
N GLN A 289 16.06 -22.75 6.43
CA GLN A 289 15.13 -23.56 7.18
C GLN A 289 15.56 -25.04 7.09
N ALA A 290 15.41 -25.78 8.18
CA ALA A 290 15.89 -27.15 8.27
C ALA A 290 15.40 -28.01 7.08
N SER A 291 16.32 -28.75 6.48
CA SER A 291 16.07 -29.68 5.36
C SER A 291 15.57 -29.03 4.05
N THR A 292 15.69 -27.69 3.89
CA THR A 292 15.26 -26.99 2.68
C THR A 292 16.33 -26.01 2.19
N SER A 293 16.12 -25.41 1.01
CA SER A 293 16.90 -24.27 0.51
C SER A 293 16.21 -22.92 0.74
N GLY A 294 15.05 -22.91 1.38
CA GLY A 294 14.29 -21.72 1.76
C GLY A 294 14.76 -21.12 3.08
N ARG A 295 14.07 -20.08 3.51
CA ARG A 295 14.39 -19.35 4.74
C ARG A 295 13.14 -19.05 5.53
N ASP A 296 13.26 -19.14 6.85
CA ASP A 296 12.19 -18.79 7.78
C ASP A 296 12.03 -17.25 7.90
N HIS A 297 10.96 -16.81 8.55
CA HIS A 297 10.63 -15.42 8.80
C HIS A 297 11.63 -14.75 9.74
N ASN A 298 11.98 -13.51 9.45
CA ASN A 298 12.84 -12.69 10.31
C ASN A 298 12.16 -11.36 10.65
N PRO A 299 11.46 -11.26 11.77
CA PRO A 299 10.87 -10.01 12.22
C PRO A 299 11.88 -9.05 12.87
N ASP A 300 13.07 -9.52 13.24
CA ASP A 300 14.02 -8.77 14.07
C ASP A 300 14.93 -7.82 13.27
N GLY A 301 14.93 -7.94 11.94
CA GLY A 301 15.72 -7.07 11.07
C GLY A 301 15.39 -7.23 9.61
N PHE A 302 14.82 -6.20 8.99
CA PHE A 302 14.49 -6.18 7.56
C PHE A 302 14.54 -4.77 6.99
N THR A 303 14.43 -4.67 5.67
CA THR A 303 14.49 -3.40 4.94
C THR A 303 13.11 -3.02 4.45
N CYS A 304 12.73 -1.75 4.68
CA CYS A 304 11.73 -1.03 3.90
C CYS A 304 12.39 0.17 3.24
N TRP A 305 11.71 0.81 2.28
CA TRP A 305 12.22 2.02 1.67
C TRP A 305 11.11 3.00 1.32
N MET A 306 11.50 4.24 1.12
CA MET A 306 10.62 5.31 0.68
C MET A 306 11.33 6.26 -0.29
N LEU A 307 10.56 6.96 -1.11
CA LEU A 307 11.05 7.99 -2.02
C LEU A 307 9.95 9.01 -2.33
N GLY A 308 10.32 10.13 -2.90
CA GLY A 308 9.40 11.23 -3.27
C GLY A 308 9.26 12.26 -2.14
N ALA A 309 8.25 13.06 -2.21
CA ALA A 309 7.82 14.12 -1.28
C ALA A 309 8.68 14.35 -0.01
N GLY A 310 9.75 15.15 -0.11
CA GLY A 310 10.60 15.50 1.05
C GLY A 310 11.55 14.40 1.54
N VAL A 311 11.61 13.24 0.86
CA VAL A 311 12.58 12.17 1.18
C VAL A 311 13.95 12.52 0.61
N ARG A 312 14.98 12.41 1.44
CA ARG A 312 16.37 12.54 1.00
C ARG A 312 16.84 11.26 0.33
N GLY A 313 16.76 11.22 -1.01
CA GLY A 313 17.18 10.07 -1.81
C GLY A 313 18.67 9.74 -1.70
N GLY A 314 19.05 8.54 -2.14
CA GLY A 314 20.43 8.03 -2.08
C GLY A 314 20.94 7.78 -0.65
N THR A 315 20.05 7.74 0.35
CA THR A 315 20.41 7.59 1.77
C THR A 315 20.12 6.19 2.31
N SER A 316 20.71 5.85 3.44
CA SER A 316 20.42 4.64 4.21
C SER A 316 20.36 4.97 5.69
N TYR A 317 19.43 4.35 6.39
CA TYR A 317 19.27 4.46 7.83
C TYR A 317 19.35 3.07 8.47
N GLY A 318 20.14 3.00 9.52
CA GLY A 318 20.32 1.81 10.33
C GLY A 318 21.02 0.65 9.63
N ALA A 319 21.29 -0.39 10.38
CA ALA A 319 21.86 -1.64 9.88
C ALA A 319 21.48 -2.81 10.78
N THR A 320 21.52 -4.01 10.21
CA THR A 320 21.48 -5.24 10.98
C THR A 320 22.86 -5.59 11.55
N ASP A 321 22.91 -6.58 12.44
CA ASP A 321 24.14 -7.22 12.88
C ASP A 321 24.93 -7.83 11.69
N PRO A 322 26.20 -8.20 11.87
CA PRO A 322 27.02 -8.76 10.79
C PRO A 322 26.47 -10.06 10.18
N PHE A 323 25.55 -10.73 10.87
CA PHE A 323 24.89 -11.93 10.39
C PHE A 323 23.59 -11.66 9.64
N GLY A 324 23.05 -10.41 9.69
CA GLY A 324 21.77 -10.05 9.11
C GLY A 324 20.56 -10.62 9.87
N ARG A 325 20.73 -10.88 11.18
CA ARG A 325 19.71 -11.53 11.99
C ARG A 325 18.78 -10.54 12.68
N ARG A 326 19.34 -9.46 13.23
CA ARG A 326 18.57 -8.46 13.99
C ARG A 326 19.07 -7.05 13.71
N SER A 327 18.21 -6.08 13.90
CA SER A 327 18.59 -4.66 13.90
C SER A 327 19.57 -4.37 15.04
N GLU A 328 20.66 -3.68 14.72
CA GLU A 328 21.73 -3.38 15.68
C GLU A 328 22.13 -1.90 15.68
N VAL A 329 22.28 -1.31 14.50
CA VAL A 329 22.61 0.11 14.37
C VAL A 329 21.34 0.87 14.09
N ASP A 330 21.07 1.90 14.87
CA ASP A 330 19.88 2.75 14.75
C ASP A 330 18.60 1.92 14.52
N PRO A 331 18.20 1.05 15.46
CA PRO A 331 17.02 0.21 15.32
C PRO A 331 15.76 1.04 15.08
N ALA A 332 14.93 0.63 14.12
CA ALA A 332 13.66 1.25 13.82
C ALA A 332 12.51 0.25 13.92
N THR A 333 11.34 0.75 14.20
CA THR A 333 10.09 -0.01 14.27
C THR A 333 9.10 0.45 13.18
N VAL A 334 8.03 -0.30 12.99
CA VAL A 334 6.91 0.11 12.11
C VAL A 334 6.33 1.46 12.56
N TRP A 335 6.34 1.76 13.86
CA TRP A 335 5.87 3.05 14.37
C TRP A 335 6.79 4.21 14.00
N ASP A 336 8.11 4.01 14.00
CA ASP A 336 9.08 5.03 13.58
C ASP A 336 8.94 5.30 12.07
N PHE A 337 8.71 4.25 11.30
CA PHE A 337 8.42 4.35 9.87
C PHE A 337 7.17 5.22 9.63
N TYR A 338 6.05 4.94 10.32
CA TYR A 338 4.83 5.73 10.17
C TYR A 338 4.90 7.12 10.79
N ALA A 339 5.64 7.32 11.89
CA ALA A 339 5.91 8.67 12.41
C ALA A 339 6.62 9.53 11.35
N THR A 340 7.57 8.92 10.62
CA THR A 340 8.28 9.58 9.52
C THR A 340 7.37 9.86 8.33
N VAL A 341 6.53 8.91 7.93
CA VAL A 341 5.52 9.09 6.87
C VAL A 341 4.55 10.23 7.20
N LEU A 342 4.01 10.24 8.42
CA LEU A 342 3.09 11.29 8.85
C LEU A 342 3.77 12.66 8.87
N HIS A 343 5.02 12.73 9.34
CA HIS A 343 5.81 13.97 9.34
C HIS A 343 6.06 14.49 7.91
N LEU A 344 6.41 13.64 6.96
CA LEU A 344 6.59 14.00 5.53
C LEU A 344 5.29 14.51 4.90
N LEU A 345 4.14 14.09 5.40
CA LEU A 345 2.82 14.56 4.98
C LEU A 345 2.33 15.79 5.78
N GLY A 346 3.20 16.41 6.59
CA GLY A 346 2.88 17.59 7.37
C GLY A 346 2.04 17.32 8.62
N LEU A 347 1.94 16.07 9.06
CA LEU A 347 1.15 15.66 10.20
C LEU A 347 2.03 15.33 11.42
N ASP A 348 1.59 15.80 12.58
CA ASP A 348 2.18 15.40 13.86
C ASP A 348 1.56 14.09 14.33
N HIS A 349 2.35 13.02 14.35
CA HIS A 349 1.90 11.67 14.70
C HIS A 349 1.44 11.55 16.17
N GLU A 350 1.87 12.47 17.06
CA GLU A 350 1.46 12.47 18.46
C GLU A 350 0.15 13.20 18.67
N GLN A 351 -0.14 14.21 17.83
CA GLN A 351 -1.36 15.00 17.91
C GLN A 351 -2.49 14.44 17.04
N LEU A 352 -2.16 13.65 16.02
CA LEU A 352 -3.17 12.96 15.20
C LEU A 352 -3.81 11.83 16.02
N THR A 353 -4.87 12.17 16.73
CA THR A 353 -5.57 11.27 17.66
C THR A 353 -7.04 11.14 17.33
N TYR A 354 -7.62 10.02 17.77
CA TYR A 354 -9.06 9.78 17.80
C TYR A 354 -9.47 9.19 19.15
N TYR A 355 -10.46 9.81 19.81
CA TYR A 355 -10.93 9.33 21.10
C TYR A 355 -11.78 8.07 20.92
N HIS A 356 -11.31 6.95 21.47
CA HIS A 356 -12.00 5.67 21.40
C HIS A 356 -11.77 4.85 22.67
N ASN A 357 -12.87 4.36 23.26
CA ASN A 357 -12.85 3.52 24.48
C ASN A 357 -12.00 4.11 25.61
N GLY A 358 -12.21 5.41 25.91
CA GLY A 358 -11.56 6.10 27.04
C GLY A 358 -10.13 6.59 26.77
N LEU A 359 -9.58 6.40 25.56
CA LEU A 359 -8.22 6.76 25.20
C LEU A 359 -8.15 7.55 23.89
N ASN A 360 -7.23 8.49 23.82
CA ASN A 360 -6.83 9.10 22.55
C ASN A 360 -5.90 8.13 21.79
N ARG A 361 -6.47 7.46 20.79
CA ARG A 361 -5.77 6.49 19.96
C ARG A 361 -5.05 7.19 18.82
N ARG A 362 -3.91 6.64 18.39
CA ARG A 362 -3.11 7.11 17.23
C ARG A 362 -2.49 5.94 16.47
N LEU A 363 -2.08 6.15 15.22
CA LEU A 363 -1.46 5.13 14.37
C LEU A 363 -0.18 4.56 15.00
N THR A 364 0.60 5.40 15.64
CA THR A 364 1.89 5.05 16.25
C THR A 364 1.76 4.57 17.69
N ASP A 365 0.56 4.36 18.20
CA ASP A 365 0.28 4.02 19.60
C ASP A 365 1.00 5.01 20.56
N VAL A 366 1.73 4.52 21.54
CA VAL A 366 2.56 5.33 22.46
C VAL A 366 4.02 5.46 22.00
N HIS A 367 4.31 5.01 20.79
CA HIS A 367 5.64 4.89 20.20
C HIS A 367 5.84 5.84 19.01
N GLY A 368 6.96 5.67 18.32
CA GLY A 368 7.29 6.33 17.07
C GLY A 368 8.24 7.52 17.25
N HIS A 369 9.31 7.50 16.48
CA HIS A 369 10.25 8.60 16.35
C HIS A 369 10.46 8.91 14.87
N VAL A 370 10.44 10.19 14.51
CA VAL A 370 10.70 10.62 13.14
C VAL A 370 12.17 10.37 12.78
N ILE A 371 12.43 9.60 11.74
CA ILE A 371 13.76 9.29 11.21
C ILE A 371 14.25 10.48 10.38
N ARG A 372 14.77 11.51 11.06
CA ARG A 372 15.16 12.79 10.41
C ARG A 372 16.30 12.65 9.42
N GLN A 373 17.13 11.60 9.53
CA GLN A 373 18.30 11.37 8.67
C GLN A 373 17.92 11.10 7.20
N ILE A 374 16.67 10.66 6.93
CA ILE A 374 16.17 10.37 5.58
C ILE A 374 15.23 11.46 5.05
N ILE A 375 15.13 12.59 5.73
CA ILE A 375 14.31 13.75 5.33
C ILE A 375 15.22 14.83 4.72
N SER A 376 14.74 15.52 3.67
CA SER A 376 15.43 16.62 2.97
C SER A 376 15.45 17.90 3.77
#